data_40dcd756ff0ce1f4687b671d8d0114c8
#
_entry.id   40dcd756ff0ce1f4687b671d8d0114c8
#
_cell.length_a   1.000
_cell.length_b   1.000
_cell.length_c   1.000
_cell.angle_alpha   90.00
_cell.angle_beta   90.00
_cell.angle_gamma   90.00
#
_symmetry.space_group_name_H-M   'P 1'
#
loop_
_entity.id
_entity.type
_entity.pdbx_description
1 polymer ?
#
loop_
_entity_poly.entity_id
_entity_poly.type
_entity_poly.pdbx_seq_one_letter_code
_entity_poly.pdbx_strand_id
1 'polypeptide(L)'
;MAAFSLRRFTKPETLRLMSREHLLALLSPYRDYFASRGLTVPGHGENTPLDCDRLVAVFLSPDMAMPMELVESLYLINELATPKGMDAILREARGEGIHLSLPWKPTAMDVAISAFLADRNLLERIHHQHAMLKRRTFMYFRTLEAPPALDAAKIQEALPSLEKELDDYFYEHNRGRHCHVYHFEHDGAFWLTVRHGDVFRREVSVEDAKTVTFVFRPECFNTVVYAAPEGELRVYAGSDEERDMY
;
A
#
# COMPACT_ATOMS: atom_id res chain seq x y z
N MET A 1 7.98 0.96 13.52
CA MET A 1 8.05 1.60 12.17
C MET A 1 8.73 0.63 11.21
N ALA A 2 8.20 0.46 9.99
CA ALA A 2 8.90 -0.26 8.94
C ALA A 2 9.98 0.67 8.37
N ALA A 3 11.19 0.14 8.17
CA ALA A 3 12.25 0.89 7.52
C ALA A 3 11.87 1.12 6.04
N PHE A 4 11.98 2.36 5.57
CA PHE A 4 11.87 2.65 4.15
C PHE A 4 13.04 2.01 3.41
N SER A 5 12.76 0.96 2.66
CA SER A 5 13.79 0.19 1.96
C SER A 5 13.37 -0.11 0.54
N LEU A 6 14.08 0.47 -0.40
CA LEU A 6 13.87 0.27 -1.85
C LEU A 6 14.78 -0.83 -2.41
N ARG A 7 14.89 -1.98 -1.75
CA ARG A 7 15.86 -3.04 -2.08
C ARG A 7 15.86 -3.48 -3.53
N ARG A 8 14.73 -3.39 -4.23
CA ARG A 8 14.61 -3.78 -5.64
C ARG A 8 15.08 -2.69 -6.59
N PHE A 9 14.94 -1.44 -6.18
CA PHE A 9 15.38 -0.25 -6.94
C PHE A 9 16.83 0.13 -6.67
N THR A 10 17.47 -0.44 -5.64
CA THR A 10 18.86 -0.14 -5.25
C THR A 10 19.87 -1.15 -5.79
N LYS A 11 19.45 -2.00 -6.74
CA LYS A 11 20.32 -2.97 -7.42
C LYS A 11 20.33 -2.69 -8.91
N PRO A 12 21.47 -2.26 -9.48
CA PRO A 12 21.55 -1.95 -10.93
C PRO A 12 21.13 -3.11 -11.83
N GLU A 13 21.43 -4.35 -11.40
CA GLU A 13 21.07 -5.55 -12.15
C GLU A 13 19.55 -5.71 -12.26
N THR A 14 18.83 -5.43 -11.17
CA THR A 14 17.35 -5.49 -11.16
C THR A 14 16.77 -4.44 -12.09
N LEU A 15 17.30 -3.21 -12.08
CA LEU A 15 16.85 -2.14 -12.97
C LEU A 15 17.08 -2.48 -14.44
N ARG A 16 18.22 -3.10 -14.78
CA ARG A 16 18.54 -3.50 -16.17
C ARG A 16 17.70 -4.66 -16.70
N LEU A 17 17.09 -5.46 -15.80
CA LEU A 17 16.20 -6.57 -16.19
C LEU A 17 14.75 -6.12 -16.44
N MET A 18 14.38 -4.94 -15.95
CA MET A 18 13.04 -4.38 -16.15
C MET A 18 12.86 -3.85 -17.59
N SER A 19 11.60 -3.78 -18.02
CA SER A 19 11.27 -3.05 -19.23
C SER A 19 11.70 -1.60 -19.09
N ARG A 20 12.52 -1.15 -20.04
CA ARG A 20 12.95 0.25 -20.10
C ARG A 20 11.77 1.21 -20.20
N GLU A 21 10.74 0.84 -20.95
CA GLU A 21 9.52 1.65 -21.12
C GLU A 21 8.80 1.86 -19.80
N HIS A 22 8.62 0.79 -19.02
CA HIS A 22 8.01 0.86 -17.69
C HIS A 22 8.81 1.75 -16.75
N LEU A 23 10.13 1.58 -16.72
CA LEU A 23 10.99 2.38 -15.86
C LEU A 23 10.94 3.86 -16.23
N LEU A 24 11.02 4.17 -17.53
CA LEU A 24 10.93 5.56 -18.00
C LEU A 24 9.54 6.16 -17.73
N ALA A 25 8.45 5.40 -17.92
CA ALA A 25 7.10 5.87 -17.62
C ALA A 25 6.94 6.22 -16.13
N LEU A 26 7.48 5.38 -15.23
CA LEU A 26 7.46 5.63 -13.79
C LEU A 26 8.25 6.88 -13.39
N LEU A 27 9.42 7.12 -14.01
CA LEU A 27 10.33 8.22 -13.66
C LEU A 27 9.99 9.54 -14.35
N SER A 28 9.30 9.48 -15.48
CA SER A 28 9.03 10.61 -16.38
C SER A 28 8.35 11.81 -15.70
N PRO A 29 7.39 11.64 -14.77
CA PRO A 29 6.76 12.76 -14.07
C PRO A 29 7.73 13.54 -13.17
N TYR A 30 8.87 12.94 -12.81
CA TYR A 30 9.81 13.49 -11.82
C TYR A 30 11.15 13.88 -12.41
N ARG A 31 11.20 14.18 -13.72
CA ARG A 31 12.44 14.52 -14.43
C ARG A 31 13.21 15.66 -13.80
N ASP A 32 12.52 16.70 -13.37
CA ASP A 32 13.16 17.87 -12.77
C ASP A 32 13.87 17.51 -11.45
N TYR A 33 13.25 16.67 -10.63
CA TYR A 33 13.89 16.13 -9.44
C TYR A 33 15.16 15.34 -9.80
N PHE A 34 15.07 14.41 -10.74
CA PHE A 34 16.24 13.62 -11.15
C PHE A 34 17.33 14.48 -11.78
N ALA A 35 16.97 15.50 -12.58
CA ALA A 35 17.93 16.44 -13.15
C ALA A 35 18.67 17.23 -12.06
N SER A 36 17.97 17.69 -11.01
CA SER A 36 18.59 18.36 -9.87
C SER A 36 19.57 17.44 -9.10
N ARG A 37 19.37 16.12 -9.21
CA ARG A 37 20.24 15.08 -8.62
C ARG A 37 21.32 14.59 -9.60
N GLY A 38 21.47 15.27 -10.76
CA GLY A 38 22.47 14.94 -11.78
C GLY A 38 22.17 13.66 -12.56
N LEU A 39 20.90 13.28 -12.70
CA LEU A 39 20.44 12.19 -13.54
C LEU A 39 19.49 12.71 -14.61
N THR A 40 19.85 12.52 -15.88
CA THR A 40 18.94 12.79 -17.00
C THR A 40 18.05 11.57 -17.25
N VAL A 41 16.74 11.74 -17.11
CA VAL A 41 15.75 10.72 -17.49
C VAL A 41 15.40 10.93 -18.96
N PRO A 42 15.73 9.97 -19.87
CA PRO A 42 15.45 10.11 -21.30
C PRO A 42 13.97 10.32 -21.61
N GLY A 43 13.69 11.01 -22.70
CA GLY A 43 12.35 11.18 -23.23
C GLY A 43 11.75 9.87 -23.78
N HIS A 44 10.42 9.87 -23.93
CA HIS A 44 9.75 8.76 -24.63
C HIS A 44 10.22 8.72 -26.08
N GLY A 45 10.71 7.55 -26.52
CA GLY A 45 11.25 7.37 -27.87
C GLY A 45 12.72 7.76 -28.07
N GLU A 46 13.35 8.34 -27.06
CA GLU A 46 14.80 8.60 -27.13
C GLU A 46 15.59 7.29 -26.90
N ASN A 47 16.62 7.07 -27.72
CA ASN A 47 17.51 5.90 -27.61
C ASN A 47 18.63 6.07 -26.57
N THR A 48 18.71 7.23 -25.92
CA THR A 48 19.73 7.50 -24.89
C THR A 48 19.56 6.52 -23.73
N PRO A 49 20.59 5.73 -23.34
CA PRO A 49 20.48 4.80 -22.22
C PRO A 49 20.25 5.56 -20.91
N LEU A 50 19.40 5.00 -20.04
CA LEU A 50 19.25 5.49 -18.67
C LEU A 50 20.45 5.04 -17.84
N ASP A 51 21.07 5.96 -17.14
CA ASP A 51 22.16 5.64 -16.19
C ASP A 51 21.58 4.99 -14.93
N CYS A 52 21.52 3.64 -14.93
CA CYS A 52 21.01 2.87 -13.80
C CYS A 52 21.89 2.98 -12.55
N ASP A 53 23.20 3.17 -12.70
CA ASP A 53 24.10 3.28 -11.55
C ASP A 53 23.87 4.65 -10.85
N ARG A 54 23.68 5.71 -11.63
CA ARG A 54 23.31 7.02 -11.09
C ARG A 54 21.91 7.00 -10.46
N LEU A 55 20.95 6.32 -11.08
CA LEU A 55 19.60 6.17 -10.53
C LEU A 55 19.64 5.47 -9.17
N VAL A 56 20.41 4.39 -9.05
CA VAL A 56 20.61 3.70 -7.76
C VAL A 56 21.23 4.64 -6.73
N ALA A 57 22.22 5.44 -7.10
CA ALA A 57 22.83 6.41 -6.19
C ALA A 57 21.81 7.45 -5.66
N VAL A 58 20.87 7.90 -6.51
CA VAL A 58 19.78 8.80 -6.09
C VAL A 58 18.86 8.09 -5.10
N PHE A 59 18.47 6.83 -5.34
CA PHE A 59 17.60 6.08 -4.43
C PHE A 59 18.27 5.66 -3.12
N LEU A 60 19.57 5.52 -3.10
CA LEU A 60 20.34 5.25 -1.87
C LEU A 60 20.54 6.48 -0.98
N SER A 61 20.36 7.67 -1.54
CA SER A 61 20.51 8.94 -0.83
C SER A 61 19.29 9.84 -1.05
N PRO A 62 18.08 9.40 -0.60
CA PRO A 62 16.90 10.24 -0.70
C PRO A 62 17.09 11.51 0.13
N ASP A 63 16.54 12.61 -0.35
CA ASP A 63 16.53 13.90 0.35
C ASP A 63 15.10 14.41 0.52
N MET A 64 14.95 15.51 1.26
CA MET A 64 13.65 16.14 1.52
C MET A 64 12.97 16.73 0.27
N ALA A 65 13.70 16.91 -0.81
CA ALA A 65 13.15 17.37 -2.09
C ALA A 65 12.56 16.22 -2.92
N MET A 66 12.75 14.96 -2.49
CA MET A 66 12.18 13.81 -3.20
C MET A 66 10.65 13.89 -3.15
N PRO A 67 9.96 13.91 -4.32
CA PRO A 67 8.50 14.00 -4.34
C PRO A 67 7.83 12.86 -3.59
N MET A 68 6.90 13.16 -2.68
CA MET A 68 6.21 12.15 -1.87
C MET A 68 5.47 11.12 -2.73
N GLU A 69 4.90 11.54 -3.84
CA GLU A 69 4.26 10.63 -4.79
C GLU A 69 5.24 9.61 -5.38
N LEU A 70 6.50 10.02 -5.62
CA LEU A 70 7.55 9.10 -6.06
C LEU A 70 7.91 8.13 -4.92
N VAL A 71 8.06 8.64 -3.71
CA VAL A 71 8.35 7.79 -2.51
C VAL A 71 7.30 6.70 -2.36
N GLU A 72 6.01 7.08 -2.38
CA GLU A 72 4.88 6.15 -2.25
C GLU A 72 4.82 5.14 -3.40
N SER A 73 5.01 5.59 -4.65
CA SER A 73 5.00 4.70 -5.81
C SER A 73 6.13 3.66 -5.73
N LEU A 74 7.34 4.09 -5.39
CA LEU A 74 8.48 3.20 -5.23
C LEU A 74 8.26 2.21 -4.07
N TYR A 75 7.66 2.66 -2.97
CA TYR A 75 7.34 1.81 -1.83
C TYR A 75 6.34 0.71 -2.20
N LEU A 76 5.19 1.06 -2.76
CA LEU A 76 4.14 0.11 -3.15
C LEU A 76 4.67 -0.92 -4.16
N ILE A 77 5.37 -0.46 -5.20
CA ILE A 77 5.97 -1.32 -6.21
C ILE A 77 7.00 -2.26 -5.56
N ASN A 78 7.89 -1.74 -4.71
CA ASN A 78 8.91 -2.54 -4.04
C ASN A 78 8.32 -3.65 -3.17
N GLU A 79 7.23 -3.36 -2.43
CA GLU A 79 6.57 -4.35 -1.57
C GLU A 79 5.87 -5.45 -2.37
N LEU A 80 5.23 -5.10 -3.49
CA LEU A 80 4.44 -6.02 -4.30
C LEU A 80 5.22 -6.70 -5.43
N ALA A 81 6.42 -6.25 -5.77
CA ALA A 81 7.26 -6.88 -6.80
C ALA A 81 7.90 -8.20 -6.31
N THR A 82 7.06 -9.11 -5.89
CA THR A 82 7.39 -10.48 -5.44
C THR A 82 6.63 -11.49 -6.29
N PRO A 83 7.02 -12.79 -6.34
CA PRO A 83 6.23 -13.79 -7.04
C PRO A 83 4.77 -13.82 -6.59
N LYS A 84 4.50 -13.80 -5.29
CA LYS A 84 3.14 -13.76 -4.73
C LYS A 84 2.39 -12.47 -5.10
N GLY A 85 3.07 -11.32 -5.05
CA GLY A 85 2.48 -10.04 -5.44
C GLY A 85 2.17 -10.01 -6.94
N MET A 86 3.05 -10.53 -7.78
CA MET A 86 2.81 -10.67 -9.22
C MET A 86 1.55 -11.50 -9.51
N ASP A 87 1.42 -12.68 -8.86
CA ASP A 87 0.25 -13.55 -9.02
C ASP A 87 -1.05 -12.84 -8.57
N ALA A 88 -0.99 -12.12 -7.44
CA ALA A 88 -2.12 -11.35 -6.94
C ALA A 88 -2.51 -10.23 -7.91
N ILE A 89 -1.56 -9.42 -8.38
CA ILE A 89 -1.80 -8.34 -9.32
C ILE A 89 -2.43 -8.86 -10.61
N LEU A 90 -1.89 -9.93 -11.19
CA LEU A 90 -2.40 -10.51 -12.43
C LEU A 90 -3.82 -11.07 -12.27
N ARG A 91 -4.13 -11.66 -11.13
CA ARG A 91 -5.47 -12.17 -10.81
C ARG A 91 -6.49 -11.05 -10.67
N GLU A 92 -6.19 -10.05 -9.81
CA GLU A 92 -7.10 -8.94 -9.55
C GLU A 92 -7.32 -8.08 -10.81
N ALA A 93 -6.25 -7.73 -11.53
CA ALA A 93 -6.36 -6.98 -12.78
C ALA A 93 -7.25 -7.71 -13.81
N ARG A 94 -7.12 -9.04 -13.91
CA ARG A 94 -7.99 -9.83 -14.80
C ARG A 94 -9.45 -9.83 -14.34
N GLY A 95 -9.69 -9.95 -13.02
CA GLY A 95 -11.03 -9.92 -12.45
C GLY A 95 -11.76 -8.60 -12.68
N GLU A 96 -11.03 -7.48 -12.65
CA GLU A 96 -11.56 -6.13 -12.86
C GLU A 96 -11.47 -5.65 -14.31
N GLY A 97 -10.96 -6.47 -15.24
CA GLY A 97 -10.80 -6.09 -16.64
C GLY A 97 -9.74 -5.01 -16.89
N ILE A 98 -8.80 -4.83 -15.95
CA ILE A 98 -7.70 -3.86 -16.07
C ILE A 98 -6.62 -4.42 -17.00
N HIS A 99 -6.35 -3.69 -18.08
CA HIS A 99 -5.33 -4.08 -19.04
C HIS A 99 -3.94 -3.64 -18.59
N LEU A 100 -3.06 -4.62 -18.39
CA LEU A 100 -1.64 -4.38 -18.08
C LEU A 100 -0.79 -4.46 -19.35
N SER A 101 0.01 -3.42 -19.60
CA SER A 101 0.98 -3.40 -20.69
C SER A 101 2.24 -4.15 -20.25
N LEU A 102 2.41 -5.40 -20.66
CA LEU A 102 3.51 -6.24 -20.18
C LEU A 102 4.45 -6.63 -21.32
N PRO A 103 5.78 -6.71 -21.09
CA PRO A 103 6.73 -7.26 -22.04
C PRO A 103 6.52 -8.77 -22.20
N TRP A 104 7.13 -9.37 -23.23
CA TRP A 104 7.01 -10.81 -23.54
C TRP A 104 7.33 -11.73 -22.33
N LYS A 105 8.31 -11.37 -21.52
CA LYS A 105 8.69 -12.09 -20.29
C LYS A 105 8.77 -11.10 -19.13
N PRO A 106 7.63 -10.76 -18.52
CA PRO A 106 7.59 -9.74 -17.50
C PRO A 106 8.26 -10.24 -16.21
N THR A 107 9.02 -9.38 -15.58
CA THR A 107 9.48 -9.55 -14.20
C THR A 107 8.36 -9.16 -13.23
N ALA A 108 8.47 -9.52 -11.96
CA ALA A 108 7.54 -9.06 -10.94
C ALA A 108 7.54 -7.52 -10.79
N MET A 109 8.68 -6.88 -11.09
CA MET A 109 8.77 -5.41 -11.15
C MET A 109 7.98 -4.84 -12.31
N ASP A 110 8.07 -5.45 -13.51
CA ASP A 110 7.30 -4.99 -14.67
C ASP A 110 5.80 -5.08 -14.42
N VAL A 111 5.34 -6.16 -13.80
CA VAL A 111 3.92 -6.33 -13.46
C VAL A 111 3.47 -5.29 -12.44
N ALA A 112 4.26 -5.05 -11.38
CA ALA A 112 3.93 -4.06 -10.36
C ALA A 112 3.93 -2.63 -10.92
N ILE A 113 4.92 -2.26 -11.75
CA ILE A 113 4.96 -0.93 -12.39
C ILE A 113 3.80 -0.78 -13.37
N SER A 114 3.54 -1.78 -14.22
CA SER A 114 2.41 -1.74 -15.17
C SER A 114 1.07 -1.57 -14.44
N ALA A 115 0.87 -2.27 -13.34
CA ALA A 115 -0.33 -2.12 -12.52
C ALA A 115 -0.43 -0.73 -11.90
N PHE A 116 0.67 -0.20 -11.35
CA PHE A 116 0.72 1.16 -10.80
C PHE A 116 0.36 2.22 -11.86
N LEU A 117 0.89 2.07 -13.08
CA LEU A 117 0.63 3.00 -14.18
C LEU A 117 -0.80 2.88 -14.74
N ALA A 118 -1.39 1.69 -14.69
CA ALA A 118 -2.74 1.44 -15.17
C ALA A 118 -3.81 1.88 -14.15
N ASP A 119 -3.63 1.48 -12.90
CA ASP A 119 -4.51 1.83 -11.78
C ASP A 119 -3.75 1.74 -10.44
N ARG A 120 -3.40 2.88 -9.90
CA ARG A 120 -2.73 2.98 -8.59
C ARG A 120 -3.58 2.36 -7.47
N ASN A 121 -4.91 2.53 -7.51
CA ASN A 121 -5.79 2.01 -6.45
C ASN A 121 -5.78 0.48 -6.40
N LEU A 122 -5.66 -0.19 -7.55
CA LEU A 122 -5.47 -1.63 -7.59
C LEU A 122 -4.26 -2.06 -6.75
N LEU A 123 -3.13 -1.38 -6.94
CA LEU A 123 -1.89 -1.72 -6.23
C LEU A 123 -2.01 -1.45 -4.73
N GLU A 124 -2.63 -0.34 -4.34
CA GLU A 124 -2.88 0.01 -2.94
C GLU A 124 -3.78 -1.03 -2.25
N ARG A 125 -4.87 -1.45 -2.89
CA ARG A 125 -5.76 -2.51 -2.35
C ARG A 125 -5.03 -3.82 -2.14
N ILE A 126 -4.27 -4.28 -3.13
CA ILE A 126 -3.49 -5.52 -3.03
C ILE A 126 -2.43 -5.41 -1.92
N HIS A 127 -1.77 -4.27 -1.80
CA HIS A 127 -0.81 -4.03 -0.72
C HIS A 127 -1.47 -4.13 0.66
N HIS A 128 -2.62 -3.49 0.85
CA HIS A 128 -3.39 -3.56 2.08
C HIS A 128 -3.83 -4.99 2.41
N GLN A 129 -4.39 -5.72 1.43
CA GLN A 129 -4.76 -7.14 1.61
C GLN A 129 -3.56 -7.98 2.06
N HIS A 130 -2.41 -7.84 1.39
CA HIS A 130 -1.20 -8.56 1.76
C HIS A 130 -0.69 -8.21 3.16
N ALA A 131 -0.76 -6.95 3.55
CA ALA A 131 -0.38 -6.49 4.89
C ALA A 131 -1.29 -7.11 5.96
N MET A 132 -2.60 -7.19 5.70
CA MET A 132 -3.58 -7.77 6.61
C MET A 132 -3.40 -9.28 6.79
N LEU A 133 -3.22 -10.01 5.69
CA LEU A 133 -3.00 -11.46 5.71
C LEU A 133 -1.71 -11.87 6.46
N LYS A 134 -0.77 -10.96 6.65
CA LYS A 134 0.43 -11.18 7.48
C LYS A 134 0.19 -11.03 8.98
N ARG A 135 -0.94 -10.45 9.41
CA ARG A 135 -1.25 -10.28 10.82
C ARG A 135 -1.58 -11.61 11.46
N ARG A 136 -1.02 -11.86 12.66
CA ARG A 136 -1.13 -13.16 13.35
C ARG A 136 -1.78 -13.08 14.72
N THR A 137 -2.04 -11.87 15.22
CA THR A 137 -2.56 -11.69 16.57
C THR A 137 -3.97 -11.12 16.48
N PHE A 138 -4.95 -11.99 16.62
CA PHE A 138 -6.36 -11.63 16.68
C PHE A 138 -6.94 -11.99 18.04
N MET A 139 -7.93 -11.23 18.50
CA MET A 139 -8.87 -11.67 19.50
C MET A 139 -10.03 -12.37 18.80
N TYR A 140 -10.48 -13.49 19.37
CA TYR A 140 -11.49 -14.34 18.78
C TYR A 140 -12.77 -14.29 19.60
N PHE A 141 -13.88 -14.07 18.93
CA PHE A 141 -15.23 -14.11 19.48
C PHE A 141 -16.03 -15.17 18.73
N ARG A 142 -16.86 -15.93 19.43
CA ARG A 142 -17.78 -16.90 18.82
C ARG A 142 -19.21 -16.58 19.16
N THR A 143 -20.09 -16.71 18.19
CA THR A 143 -21.53 -16.65 18.42
C THR A 143 -21.97 -17.94 19.10
N LEU A 144 -22.89 -17.83 20.06
CA LEU A 144 -23.53 -19.00 20.72
C LEU A 144 -24.69 -19.56 19.89
N GLU A 145 -25.18 -18.81 18.94
CA GLU A 145 -26.26 -19.17 18.02
C GLU A 145 -25.74 -19.39 16.61
N ALA A 146 -26.56 -19.99 15.76
CA ALA A 146 -26.22 -20.17 14.35
C ALA A 146 -25.90 -18.79 13.71
N PRO A 147 -24.72 -18.61 13.13
CA PRO A 147 -24.31 -17.33 12.60
C PRO A 147 -25.22 -16.93 11.41
N PRO A 148 -25.57 -15.65 11.27
CA PRO A 148 -26.28 -15.20 10.12
C PRO A 148 -25.45 -15.39 8.86
N ALA A 149 -26.06 -15.84 7.78
CA ALA A 149 -25.40 -15.84 6.48
C ALA A 149 -25.09 -14.39 6.08
N LEU A 150 -23.83 -14.13 5.71
CA LEU A 150 -23.47 -12.83 5.18
C LEU A 150 -23.99 -12.69 3.75
N ASP A 151 -24.69 -11.60 3.52
CA ASP A 151 -25.12 -11.17 2.20
C ASP A 151 -24.16 -10.06 1.74
N ALA A 152 -23.33 -10.36 0.76
CA ALA A 152 -22.34 -9.42 0.23
C ALA A 152 -22.98 -8.09 -0.25
N ALA A 153 -24.20 -8.13 -0.81
CA ALA A 153 -24.90 -6.93 -1.23
C ALA A 153 -25.28 -6.04 -0.05
N LYS A 154 -25.79 -6.63 1.03
CA LYS A 154 -26.12 -5.89 2.26
C LYS A 154 -24.90 -5.30 2.94
N ILE A 155 -23.78 -6.01 2.91
CA ILE A 155 -22.53 -5.48 3.43
C ILE A 155 -22.12 -4.25 2.64
N GLN A 156 -22.14 -4.35 1.30
CA GLN A 156 -21.78 -3.24 0.42
C GLN A 156 -22.66 -2.00 0.67
N GLU A 157 -23.95 -2.20 0.90
CA GLU A 157 -24.88 -1.12 1.23
C GLU A 157 -24.60 -0.50 2.61
N ALA A 158 -24.13 -1.28 3.58
CA ALA A 158 -23.86 -0.82 4.93
C ALA A 158 -22.51 -0.10 5.08
N LEU A 159 -21.55 -0.35 4.19
CA LEU A 159 -20.19 0.20 4.31
C LEU A 159 -20.13 1.74 4.45
N PRO A 160 -20.90 2.56 3.70
CA PRO A 160 -20.85 4.02 3.86
C PRO A 160 -21.33 4.49 5.24
N SER A 161 -22.35 3.82 5.81
CA SER A 161 -22.85 4.13 7.17
C SER A 161 -21.81 3.75 8.22
N LEU A 162 -21.24 2.55 8.10
CA LEU A 162 -20.18 2.06 8.98
C LEU A 162 -18.96 2.98 8.95
N GLU A 163 -18.52 3.39 7.77
CA GLU A 163 -17.37 4.29 7.61
C GLU A 163 -17.62 5.63 8.32
N LYS A 164 -18.83 6.17 8.19
CA LYS A 164 -19.20 7.41 8.86
C LYS A 164 -19.23 7.27 10.39
N GLU A 165 -19.81 6.19 10.90
CA GLU A 165 -19.90 5.93 12.34
C GLU A 165 -18.49 5.76 12.96
N LEU A 166 -17.63 5.02 12.25
CA LEU A 166 -16.24 4.84 12.65
C LEU A 166 -15.45 6.16 12.57
N ASP A 167 -15.68 6.99 11.54
CA ASP A 167 -15.04 8.30 11.42
C ASP A 167 -15.43 9.23 12.58
N ASP A 168 -16.71 9.23 12.98
CA ASP A 168 -17.19 9.99 14.13
C ASP A 168 -16.58 9.46 15.43
N TYR A 169 -16.55 8.15 15.63
CA TYR A 169 -15.88 7.53 16.79
C TYR A 169 -14.39 7.92 16.90
N PHE A 170 -13.63 7.75 15.84
CA PHE A 170 -12.20 8.08 15.84
C PHE A 170 -11.94 9.58 16.04
N TYR A 171 -12.83 10.43 15.51
CA TYR A 171 -12.74 11.87 15.76
C TYR A 171 -12.95 12.24 17.23
N GLU A 172 -13.96 11.67 17.89
CA GLU A 172 -14.25 11.87 19.31
C GLU A 172 -13.11 11.37 20.21
N HIS A 173 -12.38 10.34 19.77
CA HIS A 173 -11.20 9.80 20.48
C HIS A 173 -9.86 10.43 20.04
N ASN A 174 -9.89 11.63 19.47
CA ASN A 174 -8.71 12.39 19.03
C ASN A 174 -7.83 11.67 17.99
N ARG A 175 -8.41 10.76 17.21
CA ARG A 175 -7.73 10.03 16.11
C ARG A 175 -7.84 10.74 14.75
N GLY A 176 -8.59 11.86 14.68
CA GLY A 176 -8.82 12.65 13.47
C GLY A 176 -9.95 12.14 12.61
N ARG A 177 -10.14 12.77 11.46
CA ARG A 177 -11.10 12.41 10.43
C ARG A 177 -10.42 11.58 9.34
N HIS A 178 -11.19 11.12 8.33
CA HIS A 178 -10.76 10.33 7.19
C HIS A 178 -10.56 8.84 7.48
N CYS A 179 -11.44 8.28 8.33
CA CYS A 179 -11.62 6.84 8.38
C CYS A 179 -12.01 6.30 7.01
N HIS A 180 -11.47 5.15 6.64
CA HIS A 180 -11.87 4.47 5.41
C HIS A 180 -11.91 2.96 5.63
N VAL A 181 -12.95 2.31 5.08
CA VAL A 181 -13.18 0.87 5.24
C VAL A 181 -12.93 0.15 3.91
N TYR A 182 -11.91 -0.69 3.90
CA TYR A 182 -11.66 -1.64 2.81
C TYR A 182 -12.28 -2.98 3.16
N HIS A 183 -12.78 -3.70 2.16
CA HIS A 183 -13.31 -5.05 2.36
C HIS A 183 -12.87 -5.97 1.23
N PHE A 184 -12.77 -7.26 1.55
CA PHE A 184 -12.49 -8.32 0.58
C PHE A 184 -12.87 -9.68 1.17
N GLU A 185 -13.06 -10.67 0.30
CA GLU A 185 -13.26 -12.05 0.70
C GLU A 185 -11.96 -12.86 0.52
N HIS A 186 -11.64 -13.69 1.51
CA HIS A 186 -10.50 -14.58 1.44
C HIS A 186 -10.75 -15.83 2.27
N ASP A 187 -10.50 -17.01 1.67
CA ASP A 187 -10.68 -18.32 2.29
C ASP A 187 -12.07 -18.51 2.93
N GLY A 188 -13.13 -18.04 2.28
CA GLY A 188 -14.51 -18.14 2.76
C GLY A 188 -14.85 -17.24 3.95
N ALA A 189 -13.96 -16.38 4.36
CA ALA A 189 -14.17 -15.36 5.38
C ALA A 189 -14.25 -13.95 4.77
N PHE A 190 -15.04 -13.10 5.42
CA PHE A 190 -15.17 -11.70 5.05
C PHE A 190 -14.22 -10.85 5.90
N TRP A 191 -13.40 -10.06 5.22
CA TRP A 191 -12.37 -9.23 5.83
C TRP A 191 -12.72 -7.75 5.67
N LEU A 192 -12.74 -7.04 6.79
CA LEU A 192 -12.84 -5.59 6.86
C LEU A 192 -11.53 -5.02 7.39
N THR A 193 -11.03 -3.99 6.75
CA THR A 193 -9.88 -3.23 7.20
C THR A 193 -10.27 -1.78 7.36
N VAL A 194 -10.12 -1.27 8.55
CA VAL A 194 -10.44 0.09 8.93
C VAL A 194 -9.15 0.88 9.03
N ARG A 195 -8.93 1.78 8.08
CA ARG A 195 -7.85 2.76 8.11
C ARG A 195 -8.29 3.99 8.91
N HIS A 196 -7.50 4.40 9.87
CA HIS A 196 -7.77 5.61 10.67
C HIS A 196 -6.46 6.27 11.11
N GLY A 197 -6.54 7.48 11.68
CA GLY A 197 -5.39 8.11 12.32
C GLY A 197 -5.14 7.59 13.73
N ASP A 198 -3.90 7.73 14.21
CA ASP A 198 -3.55 7.56 15.63
C ASP A 198 -3.55 8.93 16.33
N VAL A 199 -3.26 8.98 17.62
CA VAL A 199 -2.96 10.23 18.32
C VAL A 199 -1.70 10.88 17.72
N PHE A 200 -1.58 12.19 17.88
CA PHE A 200 -0.38 12.90 17.41
C PHE A 200 0.87 12.35 18.06
N ARG A 201 1.89 12.12 17.24
CA ARG A 201 3.24 11.74 17.67
C ARG A 201 4.23 12.83 17.35
N ARG A 202 5.21 12.97 18.24
CA ARG A 202 6.38 13.81 18.03
C ARG A 202 7.57 12.90 17.75
N GLU A 203 8.18 13.09 16.60
CA GLU A 203 9.44 12.42 16.25
C GLU A 203 10.51 13.43 15.86
N VAL A 204 11.73 12.99 15.89
CA VAL A 204 12.89 13.80 15.53
C VAL A 204 13.69 13.10 14.45
N SER A 205 14.19 13.87 13.47
CA SER A 205 15.16 13.43 12.50
C SER A 205 16.45 14.23 12.63
N VAL A 206 17.52 13.73 12.06
CA VAL A 206 18.80 14.43 11.95
C VAL A 206 19.05 14.69 10.47
N GLU A 207 19.13 15.99 10.11
CA GLU A 207 19.40 16.46 8.75
C GLU A 207 20.52 17.51 8.81
N ASP A 208 21.51 17.36 7.98
CA ASP A 208 22.67 18.28 7.90
C ASP A 208 23.26 18.64 9.27
N ALA A 209 23.44 17.63 10.12
CA ALA A 209 23.92 17.77 11.51
C ALA A 209 22.98 18.59 12.43
N LYS A 210 21.73 18.82 12.05
CA LYS A 210 20.70 19.48 12.85
C LYS A 210 19.58 18.53 13.20
N THR A 211 19.00 18.74 14.36
CA THR A 211 17.80 18.02 14.80
C THR A 211 16.56 18.76 14.32
N VAL A 212 15.71 18.09 13.54
CA VAL A 212 14.41 18.60 13.10
C VAL A 212 13.30 17.82 13.81
N THR A 213 12.28 18.53 14.28
CA THR A 213 11.13 17.93 14.98
C THR A 213 9.92 17.90 14.05
N PHE A 214 9.27 16.74 13.96
CA PHE A 214 8.01 16.56 13.26
C PHE A 214 6.90 16.22 14.25
N VAL A 215 5.73 16.80 14.05
CA VAL A 215 4.50 16.42 14.74
C VAL A 215 3.52 15.96 13.65
N PHE A 216 3.12 14.71 13.72
CA PHE A 216 2.25 14.11 12.72
C PHE A 216 1.30 13.11 13.35
N ARG A 217 0.27 12.75 12.61
CA ARG A 217 -0.69 11.71 12.99
C ARG A 217 -0.37 10.45 12.19
N PRO A 218 0.12 9.38 12.86
CA PRO A 218 0.36 8.11 12.18
C PRO A 218 -0.93 7.52 11.62
N GLU A 219 -0.83 6.84 10.50
CA GLU A 219 -1.87 5.99 9.96
C GLU A 219 -1.88 4.65 10.70
N CYS A 220 -3.08 4.17 11.06
CA CYS A 220 -3.31 2.90 11.73
C CYS A 220 -4.36 2.08 10.98
N PHE A 221 -4.30 0.77 11.18
CA PHE A 221 -5.24 -0.17 10.58
C PHE A 221 -5.74 -1.16 11.61
N ASN A 222 -7.05 -1.22 11.79
CA ASN A 222 -7.73 -2.29 12.49
C ASN A 222 -8.24 -3.30 11.47
N THR A 223 -8.40 -4.55 11.86
CA THR A 223 -8.88 -5.62 10.98
C THR A 223 -9.94 -6.42 11.69
N VAL A 224 -11.08 -6.58 11.04
CA VAL A 224 -12.17 -7.43 11.50
C VAL A 224 -12.38 -8.53 10.46
N VAL A 225 -12.42 -9.79 10.90
CA VAL A 225 -12.64 -10.93 10.03
C VAL A 225 -13.84 -11.69 10.54
N TYR A 226 -14.80 -11.93 9.69
CA TYR A 226 -15.95 -12.76 9.99
C TYR A 226 -15.89 -14.05 9.18
N ALA A 227 -15.77 -15.15 9.87
CA ALA A 227 -15.80 -16.51 9.32
C ALA A 227 -17.18 -17.12 9.56
N ALA A 228 -18.10 -16.94 8.61
CA ALA A 228 -19.49 -17.36 8.74
C ALA A 228 -19.67 -18.86 9.01
N PRO A 229 -18.93 -19.79 8.36
CA PRO A 229 -19.08 -21.22 8.64
C PRO A 229 -18.77 -21.60 10.09
N GLU A 230 -17.81 -20.91 10.71
CA GLU A 230 -17.37 -21.15 12.08
C GLU A 230 -18.14 -20.32 13.12
N GLY A 231 -18.95 -19.35 12.68
CA GLY A 231 -19.59 -18.36 13.55
C GLY A 231 -18.57 -17.54 14.34
N GLU A 232 -17.42 -17.26 13.74
CA GLU A 232 -16.26 -16.66 14.42
C GLU A 232 -16.01 -15.26 13.90
N LEU A 233 -15.88 -14.31 14.85
CA LEU A 233 -15.40 -12.96 14.60
C LEU A 233 -13.98 -12.83 15.15
N ARG A 234 -13.06 -12.34 14.33
CA ARG A 234 -11.67 -12.08 14.71
C ARG A 234 -11.43 -10.58 14.63
N VAL A 235 -10.91 -9.99 15.69
CA VAL A 235 -10.62 -8.56 15.74
C VAL A 235 -9.15 -8.33 16.06
N TYR A 236 -8.52 -7.50 15.23
CA TYR A 236 -7.21 -6.91 15.50
C TYR A 236 -7.37 -5.39 15.56
N ALA A 237 -7.04 -4.80 16.70
CA ALA A 237 -7.07 -3.35 16.91
C ALA A 237 -5.89 -2.90 17.77
N GLY A 238 -5.61 -1.61 17.76
CA GLY A 238 -4.46 -1.01 18.43
C GLY A 238 -4.61 -0.94 19.96
N SER A 239 -5.85 -0.94 20.47
CA SER A 239 -6.17 -0.88 21.91
C SER A 239 -7.36 -1.76 22.26
N ASP A 240 -7.56 -1.98 23.57
CA ASP A 240 -8.71 -2.73 24.07
C ASP A 240 -10.01 -1.97 23.78
N GLU A 241 -10.02 -0.64 23.97
CA GLU A 241 -11.16 0.22 23.66
C GLU A 241 -11.58 0.12 22.19
N GLU A 242 -10.62 0.12 21.27
CA GLU A 242 -10.92 -0.07 19.85
C GLU A 242 -11.42 -1.48 19.53
N ARG A 243 -10.97 -2.50 20.28
CA ARG A 243 -11.50 -3.87 20.11
C ARG A 243 -12.94 -3.99 20.59
N ASP A 244 -13.26 -3.36 21.69
CA ASP A 244 -14.60 -3.39 22.30
C ASP A 244 -15.63 -2.62 21.46
N MET A 245 -15.18 -1.71 20.59
CA MET A 245 -16.04 -1.00 19.65
C MET A 245 -16.59 -1.91 18.55
N TYR A 246 -15.80 -2.90 18.09
CA TYR A 246 -16.20 -3.83 17.03
C TYR A 246 -17.04 -5.00 17.57
#